data_3e59bb9d6120e702b8cc877938de5574
#
_entry.id   3e59bb9d6120e702b8cc877938de5574
#
_cell.length_a   1.000
_cell.length_b   1.000
_cell.length_c   1.000
_cell.angle_alpha   90.00
_cell.angle_beta   90.00
_cell.angle_gamma   90.00
#
_symmetry.space_group_name_H-M   'P 1'
#
loop_
_entity.id
_entity.type
_entity.pdbx_description
1 polymer ?
#
loop_
_entity_poly.entity_id
_entity_poly.type
_entity_poly.pdbx_seq_one_letter_code
_entity_poly.pdbx_strand_id
1 'polypeptide(L)'
;MKKNQIDIITLGCSKNLVDSELLMKQFEANGYHCVHDSKRPQGEIAVINTCGFIEDAKQESIDTILEFIQAKEEGRLRKLYVMGCLSQRYQKELEAEMPEVDKFYGKFNYKELLKELGKAEVPACNERRHLTTPHHYAYIKISEGCDRRCAYCAIPLITGKHISRPKEDILNEVRELVADGVKEFQIIAQELTYYGMDIDGKHHITDLVSDMADIPGVKWIRLHYAYPNQFPLDLLDVMREKPNVCKYLDIALQHISDHIFTRMHRHVTKQETLDLLTIIRNRVPGIHIRTTLMVGFPGETDEDFHELLDFVREQRFERMGAFAYSEEEGTYSAKNYEDDVPADVKQRRLDELMILQQDISAEIEANKVGLTLPVVIDRKEGDYYIGRTEFCSPEVDPEVLIKADQRLRVGTFYKVKITSSEEFDLYGEVVK
;
A
#
# COMPACT_ATOMS: atom_id res chain seq x y z
N MET A 1 -4.89 13.73 -30.83
CA MET A 1 -4.13 14.22 -29.65
C MET A 1 -4.70 15.57 -29.18
N LYS A 2 -4.96 15.68 -27.90
CA LYS A 2 -5.40 16.94 -27.26
C LYS A 2 -4.17 17.72 -26.78
N LYS A 3 -4.05 18.97 -27.23
CA LYS A 3 -2.94 19.85 -26.83
C LYS A 3 -3.01 20.17 -25.34
N ASN A 4 -1.85 20.31 -24.69
CA ASN A 4 -1.71 20.59 -23.25
C ASN A 4 -2.38 19.53 -22.36
N GLN A 5 -2.65 18.32 -22.86
CA GLN A 5 -3.10 17.20 -22.06
C GLN A 5 -1.96 16.22 -21.85
N ILE A 6 -1.81 15.77 -20.59
CA ILE A 6 -0.88 14.72 -20.17
C ILE A 6 -1.71 13.55 -19.64
N ASP A 7 -1.50 12.36 -20.21
CA ASP A 7 -2.02 11.11 -19.67
C ASP A 7 -0.98 10.55 -18.69
N ILE A 8 -1.38 10.31 -17.45
CA ILE A 8 -0.51 9.75 -16.41
C ILE A 8 -1.02 8.36 -16.07
N ILE A 9 -0.16 7.37 -16.23
CA ILE A 9 -0.45 5.98 -15.91
C ILE A 9 0.34 5.61 -14.65
N THR A 10 -0.35 5.09 -13.65
CA THR A 10 0.26 4.73 -12.37
C THR A 10 0.16 3.22 -12.16
N LEU A 11 1.32 2.57 -12.10
CA LEU A 11 1.42 1.14 -11.86
C LEU A 11 1.95 0.86 -10.45
N GLY A 12 1.50 -0.25 -9.88
CA GLY A 12 1.99 -0.77 -8.61
C GLY A 12 1.22 -0.25 -7.38
N CYS A 13 1.90 0.35 -6.42
CA CYS A 13 1.39 0.54 -5.07
C CYS A 13 0.91 1.98 -4.78
N SER A 14 0.22 2.14 -3.64
CA SER A 14 -0.25 3.44 -3.13
C SER A 14 0.85 4.49 -2.97
N LYS A 15 2.13 4.10 -2.80
CA LYS A 15 3.25 5.05 -2.75
C LYS A 15 3.50 5.68 -4.12
N ASN A 16 3.45 4.88 -5.19
CA ASN A 16 3.53 5.38 -6.57
C ASN A 16 2.31 6.27 -6.90
N LEU A 17 1.13 5.92 -6.39
CA LEU A 17 -0.07 6.74 -6.57
C LEU A 17 0.12 8.15 -5.99
N VAL A 18 0.63 8.25 -4.76
CA VAL A 18 0.95 9.55 -4.13
C VAL A 18 1.96 10.34 -4.97
N ASP A 19 2.99 9.69 -5.52
CA ASP A 19 3.98 10.35 -6.38
C ASP A 19 3.36 10.87 -7.68
N SER A 20 2.44 10.10 -8.30
CA SER A 20 1.70 10.53 -9.49
C SER A 20 0.76 11.70 -9.19
N GLU A 21 0.04 11.68 -8.08
CA GLU A 21 -0.88 12.75 -7.67
C GLU A 21 -0.15 14.08 -7.41
N LEU A 22 1.05 14.02 -6.81
CA LEU A 22 1.93 15.19 -6.66
C LEU A 22 2.40 15.71 -8.02
N LEU A 23 2.81 14.82 -8.91
CA LEU A 23 3.25 15.17 -10.27
C LEU A 23 2.11 15.80 -11.08
N MET A 24 0.91 15.23 -11.02
CA MET A 24 -0.29 15.77 -11.68
C MET A 24 -0.56 17.21 -11.22
N LYS A 25 -0.46 17.46 -9.91
CA LYS A 25 -0.65 18.81 -9.37
C LYS A 25 0.39 19.81 -9.88
N GLN A 26 1.63 19.39 -10.01
CA GLN A 26 2.69 20.20 -10.61
C GLN A 26 2.42 20.49 -12.09
N PHE A 27 1.94 19.53 -12.85
CA PHE A 27 1.56 19.73 -14.25
C PHE A 27 0.36 20.67 -14.39
N GLU A 28 -0.67 20.53 -13.58
CA GLU A 28 -1.83 21.45 -13.56
C GLU A 28 -1.43 22.89 -13.27
N ALA A 29 -0.55 23.09 -12.26
CA ALA A 29 -0.02 24.41 -11.93
C ALA A 29 0.80 25.03 -13.08
N ASN A 30 1.31 24.20 -13.99
CA ASN A 30 2.01 24.60 -15.20
C ASN A 30 1.12 24.70 -16.46
N GLY A 31 -0.21 24.60 -16.30
CA GLY A 31 -1.19 24.80 -17.36
C GLY A 31 -1.50 23.57 -18.21
N TYR A 32 -1.14 22.38 -17.76
CA TYR A 32 -1.57 21.12 -18.37
C TYR A 32 -2.91 20.63 -17.79
N HIS A 33 -3.65 19.90 -18.59
CA HIS A 33 -4.79 19.12 -18.16
C HIS A 33 -4.33 17.65 -17.97
N CYS A 34 -4.44 17.12 -16.75
CA CYS A 34 -4.04 15.76 -16.45
C CYS A 34 -5.22 14.79 -16.56
N VAL A 35 -4.96 13.61 -17.10
CA VAL A 35 -5.90 12.47 -17.12
C VAL A 35 -5.18 11.28 -16.51
N HIS A 36 -5.78 10.67 -15.49
CA HIS A 36 -5.21 9.53 -14.79
C HIS A 36 -5.74 8.22 -15.35
N ASP A 37 -4.86 7.23 -15.48
CA ASP A 37 -5.14 5.83 -15.91
C ASP A 37 -6.04 5.71 -17.14
N SER A 38 -5.78 6.54 -18.15
CA SER A 38 -6.44 6.46 -19.42
C SER A 38 -6.09 5.15 -20.14
N LYS A 39 -7.08 4.31 -20.42
CA LYS A 39 -6.89 3.06 -21.18
C LYS A 39 -6.36 3.28 -22.60
N ARG A 40 -6.53 4.49 -23.14
CA ARG A 40 -6.02 4.90 -24.44
C ARG A 40 -5.53 6.33 -24.36
N PRO A 41 -4.27 6.61 -24.69
CA PRO A 41 -3.74 7.97 -24.62
C PRO A 41 -4.53 8.90 -25.55
N GLN A 42 -4.95 10.05 -25.03
CA GLN A 42 -5.64 11.10 -25.76
C GLN A 42 -4.83 12.39 -25.77
N GLY A 43 -3.93 12.58 -24.81
CA GLY A 43 -3.03 13.71 -24.69
C GLY A 43 -1.88 13.66 -25.70
N GLU A 44 -1.19 14.78 -25.84
CA GLU A 44 0.05 14.82 -26.61
C GLU A 44 1.25 14.20 -25.88
N ILE A 45 1.15 14.07 -24.56
CA ILE A 45 2.20 13.55 -23.69
C ILE A 45 1.63 12.42 -22.83
N ALA A 46 2.39 11.36 -22.63
CA ALA A 46 2.13 10.36 -21.60
C ALA A 46 3.32 10.25 -20.65
N VAL A 47 3.01 10.01 -19.37
CA VAL A 47 3.98 9.70 -18.32
C VAL A 47 3.55 8.40 -17.64
N ILE A 48 4.41 7.39 -17.67
CA ILE A 48 4.15 6.12 -17.01
C ILE A 48 5.01 6.04 -15.73
N ASN A 49 4.34 5.98 -14.59
CA ASN A 49 4.99 5.75 -13.28
C ASN A 49 4.96 4.26 -12.97
N THR A 50 6.11 3.61 -13.12
CA THR A 50 6.29 2.16 -13.16
C THR A 50 6.54 1.52 -11.80
N CYS A 51 6.13 0.26 -11.65
CA CYS A 51 6.51 -0.60 -10.54
C CYS A 51 7.70 -1.50 -10.92
N GLY A 52 8.63 -1.72 -9.97
CA GLY A 52 9.83 -2.55 -10.19
C GLY A 52 10.14 -3.44 -8.99
N PHE A 53 9.10 -3.79 -8.20
CA PHE A 53 9.28 -4.49 -6.92
C PHE A 53 9.29 -6.01 -7.06
N ILE A 54 8.32 -6.58 -7.76
CA ILE A 54 8.20 -8.02 -8.02
C ILE A 54 8.08 -8.29 -9.53
N GLU A 55 8.37 -9.52 -9.96
CA GLU A 55 8.42 -9.88 -11.37
C GLU A 55 7.15 -9.54 -12.14
N ASP A 56 5.97 -9.93 -11.64
CA ASP A 56 4.69 -9.65 -12.29
C ASP A 56 4.46 -8.15 -12.50
N ALA A 57 4.81 -7.32 -11.50
CA ALA A 57 4.67 -5.87 -11.61
C ALA A 57 5.71 -5.24 -12.55
N LYS A 58 6.89 -5.85 -12.69
CA LYS A 58 7.88 -5.46 -13.72
C LYS A 58 7.33 -5.78 -15.12
N GLN A 59 6.78 -6.98 -15.31
CA GLN A 59 6.19 -7.39 -16.58
C GLN A 59 5.02 -6.48 -16.97
N GLU A 60 4.09 -6.21 -16.05
CA GLU A 60 2.99 -5.26 -16.27
C GLU A 60 3.52 -3.87 -16.70
N SER A 61 4.59 -3.41 -16.06
CA SER A 61 5.20 -2.12 -16.40
C SER A 61 5.80 -2.13 -17.82
N ILE A 62 6.49 -3.20 -18.19
CA ILE A 62 7.08 -3.37 -19.53
C ILE A 62 5.97 -3.43 -20.58
N ASP A 63 4.94 -4.25 -20.38
CA ASP A 63 3.83 -4.41 -21.31
C ASP A 63 3.11 -3.07 -21.53
N THR A 64 2.88 -2.31 -20.45
CA THR A 64 2.28 -0.98 -20.54
C THR A 64 3.17 -0.01 -21.33
N ILE A 65 4.49 0.00 -21.12
CA ILE A 65 5.40 0.84 -21.91
C ILE A 65 5.31 0.49 -23.40
N LEU A 66 5.30 -0.80 -23.76
CA LEU A 66 5.20 -1.27 -25.14
C LEU A 66 3.88 -0.85 -25.80
N GLU A 67 2.74 -0.91 -25.09
CA GLU A 67 1.45 -0.42 -25.56
C GLU A 67 1.50 1.08 -25.89
N PHE A 68 2.19 1.87 -25.07
CA PHE A 68 2.31 3.32 -25.26
C PHE A 68 3.35 3.67 -26.34
N ILE A 69 4.38 2.86 -26.56
CA ILE A 69 5.28 2.96 -27.72
C ILE A 69 4.47 2.76 -29.00
N GLN A 70 3.68 1.70 -29.08
CA GLN A 70 2.80 1.47 -30.23
C GLN A 70 1.86 2.66 -30.46
N ALA A 71 1.26 3.22 -29.40
CA ALA A 71 0.42 4.41 -29.52
C ALA A 71 1.16 5.63 -30.08
N LYS A 72 2.44 5.78 -29.76
CA LYS A 72 3.31 6.84 -30.29
C LYS A 72 3.62 6.61 -31.77
N GLU A 73 3.95 5.40 -32.18
CA GLU A 73 4.19 5.03 -33.58
C GLU A 73 2.95 5.24 -34.48
N GLU A 74 1.76 4.95 -33.94
CA GLU A 74 0.49 5.21 -34.60
C GLU A 74 0.10 6.70 -34.63
N GLY A 75 0.92 7.59 -34.08
CA GLY A 75 0.66 9.02 -34.03
C GLY A 75 -0.44 9.45 -33.04
N ARG A 76 -0.84 8.58 -32.13
CA ARG A 76 -1.81 8.88 -31.07
C ARG A 76 -1.19 9.60 -29.88
N LEU A 77 0.15 9.59 -29.78
CA LEU A 77 0.95 10.18 -28.73
C LEU A 77 2.18 10.86 -29.37
N ARG A 78 2.57 12.02 -28.85
CA ARG A 78 3.74 12.75 -29.36
C ARG A 78 5.00 12.50 -28.53
N LYS A 79 4.84 12.42 -27.20
CA LYS A 79 5.93 12.26 -26.23
C LYS A 79 5.56 11.19 -25.21
N LEU A 80 6.50 10.29 -24.95
CA LEU A 80 6.38 9.24 -23.95
C LEU A 80 7.54 9.35 -22.96
N TYR A 81 7.20 9.52 -21.69
CA TYR A 81 8.14 9.53 -20.59
C TYR A 81 7.86 8.40 -19.62
N VAL A 82 8.90 7.80 -19.09
CA VAL A 82 8.80 6.70 -18.10
C VAL A 82 9.55 7.09 -16.85
N MET A 83 8.95 6.85 -15.69
CA MET A 83 9.55 7.08 -14.38
C MET A 83 9.13 5.99 -13.38
N GLY A 84 9.58 6.08 -12.15
CA GLY A 84 9.15 5.18 -11.09
C GLY A 84 10.18 4.12 -10.70
N CYS A 85 9.70 3.06 -10.03
CA CYS A 85 10.58 2.06 -9.41
C CYS A 85 11.35 1.20 -10.41
N LEU A 86 10.70 0.77 -11.50
CA LEU A 86 11.36 -0.01 -12.55
C LEU A 86 12.43 0.83 -13.24
N SER A 87 12.06 2.04 -13.65
CA SER A 87 12.99 2.97 -14.30
C SER A 87 14.16 3.35 -13.37
N GLN A 88 13.93 3.51 -12.07
CA GLN A 88 15.00 3.76 -11.09
C GLN A 88 16.02 2.62 -11.03
N ARG A 89 15.55 1.38 -11.18
CA ARG A 89 16.38 0.18 -11.02
C ARG A 89 17.12 -0.21 -12.28
N TYR A 90 16.49 -0.04 -13.45
CA TYR A 90 16.94 -0.58 -14.74
C TYR A 90 17.03 0.48 -15.85
N GLN A 91 17.30 1.74 -15.50
CA GLN A 91 17.25 2.85 -16.45
C GLN A 91 18.09 2.61 -17.69
N LYS A 92 19.33 2.14 -17.53
CA LYS A 92 20.27 1.96 -18.66
C LYS A 92 19.85 0.83 -19.60
N GLU A 93 19.33 -0.24 -19.03
CA GLU A 93 18.84 -1.40 -19.76
C GLU A 93 17.59 -1.00 -20.55
N LEU A 94 16.64 -0.32 -19.92
CA LEU A 94 15.41 0.16 -20.55
C LEU A 94 15.70 1.18 -21.67
N GLU A 95 16.63 2.11 -21.46
CA GLU A 95 17.06 3.06 -22.51
C GLU A 95 17.65 2.35 -23.73
N ALA A 96 18.36 1.25 -23.53
CA ALA A 96 18.95 0.47 -24.62
C ALA A 96 17.91 -0.39 -25.37
N GLU A 97 16.95 -0.97 -24.65
CA GLU A 97 15.95 -1.88 -25.20
C GLU A 97 14.72 -1.17 -25.79
N MET A 98 14.39 0.03 -25.30
CA MET A 98 13.20 0.80 -25.70
C MET A 98 13.57 2.25 -26.09
N PRO A 99 14.37 2.43 -27.18
CA PRO A 99 14.82 3.75 -27.62
C PRO A 99 13.66 4.65 -28.14
N GLU A 100 12.47 4.12 -28.37
CA GLU A 100 11.27 4.85 -28.76
C GLU A 100 10.70 5.72 -27.62
N VAL A 101 11.02 5.41 -26.36
CA VAL A 101 10.69 6.24 -25.21
C VAL A 101 11.56 7.51 -25.27
N ASP A 102 10.93 8.68 -25.16
CA ASP A 102 11.66 9.96 -25.25
C ASP A 102 12.69 10.11 -24.13
N LYS A 103 12.34 9.69 -22.90
CA LYS A 103 13.29 9.66 -21.79
C LYS A 103 12.78 8.82 -20.61
N PHE A 104 13.71 8.17 -19.93
CA PHE A 104 13.52 7.50 -18.66
C PHE A 104 14.03 8.39 -17.52
N TYR A 105 13.27 8.41 -16.42
CA TYR A 105 13.60 9.16 -15.20
C TYR A 105 13.58 8.22 -14.01
N GLY A 106 14.48 8.44 -13.05
CA GLY A 106 14.38 7.80 -11.75
C GLY A 106 13.14 8.24 -10.98
N LYS A 107 12.80 7.50 -9.93
CA LYS A 107 11.61 7.73 -9.10
C LYS A 107 11.49 9.18 -8.59
N PHE A 108 12.63 9.82 -8.29
CA PHE A 108 12.67 11.13 -7.65
C PHE A 108 12.97 12.29 -8.62
N ASN A 109 13.06 12.03 -9.92
CA ASN A 109 13.52 13.00 -10.91
C ASN A 109 12.40 13.82 -11.58
N TYR A 110 11.22 13.95 -10.94
CA TYR A 110 10.09 14.70 -11.53
C TYR A 110 10.42 16.16 -11.87
N LYS A 111 11.35 16.79 -11.14
CA LYS A 111 11.82 18.16 -11.43
C LYS A 111 12.56 18.24 -12.77
N GLU A 112 13.29 17.20 -13.13
CA GLU A 112 13.97 17.11 -14.43
C GLU A 112 12.96 16.93 -15.56
N LEU A 113 11.90 16.14 -15.33
CA LEU A 113 10.80 16.01 -16.28
C LEU A 113 10.09 17.33 -16.53
N LEU A 114 9.83 18.13 -15.48
CA LEU A 114 9.28 19.49 -15.64
C LEU A 114 10.19 20.38 -16.49
N LYS A 115 11.51 20.35 -16.25
CA LYS A 115 12.49 21.12 -17.05
C LYS A 115 12.51 20.68 -18.52
N GLU A 116 12.42 19.39 -18.80
CA GLU A 116 12.35 18.86 -20.17
C GLU A 116 11.15 19.42 -20.93
N LEU A 117 10.05 19.68 -20.23
CA LEU A 117 8.84 20.28 -20.77
C LEU A 117 8.88 21.82 -20.78
N GLY A 118 10.03 22.44 -20.45
CA GLY A 118 10.18 23.88 -20.35
C GLY A 118 9.40 24.50 -19.18
N LYS A 119 9.18 23.74 -18.12
CA LYS A 119 8.42 24.11 -16.94
C LYS A 119 9.29 24.13 -15.70
N ALA A 120 8.76 24.68 -14.60
CA ALA A 120 9.43 24.74 -13.31
C ALA A 120 8.54 24.17 -12.20
N GLU A 121 9.17 23.69 -11.14
CA GLU A 121 8.47 23.35 -9.92
C GLU A 121 7.74 24.55 -9.35
N VAL A 122 6.51 24.35 -8.91
CA VAL A 122 5.70 25.33 -8.20
C VAL A 122 5.66 24.94 -6.72
N PRO A 123 6.48 25.58 -5.85
CA PRO A 123 6.63 25.15 -4.44
C PRO A 123 5.31 25.12 -3.67
N ALA A 124 4.38 26.03 -3.95
CA ALA A 124 3.06 26.04 -3.32
C ALA A 124 2.19 24.80 -3.61
N CYS A 125 2.62 23.94 -4.53
CA CYS A 125 1.93 22.68 -4.85
C CYS A 125 2.58 21.44 -4.22
N ASN A 126 3.68 21.58 -3.46
CA ASN A 126 4.40 20.44 -2.90
C ASN A 126 3.61 19.73 -1.77
N GLU A 127 2.69 20.44 -1.14
CA GLU A 127 1.78 19.91 -0.10
C GLU A 127 0.38 19.64 -0.63
N ARG A 128 0.13 19.90 -1.93
CA ARG A 128 -1.16 19.72 -2.58
C ARG A 128 -1.08 18.63 -3.63
N ARG A 129 -2.11 17.81 -3.70
CA ARG A 129 -2.19 16.72 -4.67
C ARG A 129 -3.46 16.82 -5.52
N HIS A 130 -3.40 16.26 -6.71
CA HIS A 130 -4.58 15.92 -7.49
C HIS A 130 -5.03 14.52 -7.05
N LEU A 131 -6.02 14.44 -6.16
CA LEU A 131 -6.50 13.15 -5.67
C LEU A 131 -7.14 12.34 -6.80
N THR A 132 -6.71 11.11 -6.93
CA THR A 132 -7.27 10.11 -7.87
C THR A 132 -8.11 9.05 -7.15
N THR A 133 -7.97 8.96 -5.83
CA THR A 133 -8.84 8.16 -4.97
C THR A 133 -10.25 8.78 -4.87
N PRO A 134 -11.28 8.02 -4.44
CA PRO A 134 -12.54 8.60 -4.00
C PRO A 134 -12.30 9.75 -3.00
N HIS A 135 -13.05 10.83 -3.14
CA HIS A 135 -12.86 12.11 -2.44
C HIS A 135 -12.87 12.03 -0.90
N HIS A 136 -13.25 10.92 -0.30
CA HIS A 136 -13.39 10.77 1.15
C HIS A 136 -12.21 10.11 1.84
N TYR A 137 -11.27 9.51 1.08
CA TYR A 137 -10.02 8.99 1.66
C TYR A 137 -8.79 9.37 0.82
N ALA A 138 -7.64 9.40 1.48
CA ALA A 138 -6.36 9.64 0.83
C ALA A 138 -5.23 8.84 1.49
N TYR A 139 -4.22 8.50 0.71
CA TYR A 139 -2.97 7.95 1.23
C TYR A 139 -2.04 9.08 1.67
N ILE A 140 -1.41 8.94 2.83
CA ILE A 140 -0.39 9.88 3.33
C ILE A 140 0.94 9.14 3.43
N LYS A 141 1.85 9.48 2.54
CA LYS A 141 3.21 8.93 2.54
C LYS A 141 4.07 9.74 3.50
N ILE A 142 4.50 9.13 4.62
CA ILE A 142 5.21 9.81 5.71
C ILE A 142 6.72 9.72 5.61
N SER A 143 7.24 8.77 4.84
CA SER A 143 8.68 8.59 4.62
C SER A 143 8.93 7.89 3.28
N GLU A 144 10.19 7.87 2.88
CA GLU A 144 10.68 7.15 1.70
C GLU A 144 11.91 6.31 2.08
N GLY A 145 12.10 5.15 1.43
CA GLY A 145 13.23 4.27 1.70
C GLY A 145 13.06 3.38 2.93
N CYS A 146 13.99 2.43 3.11
CA CYS A 146 13.95 1.48 4.21
C CYS A 146 15.35 0.99 4.57
N ASP A 147 15.67 0.98 5.88
CA ASP A 147 16.96 0.54 6.40
C ASP A 147 16.95 -0.89 6.97
N ARG A 148 15.81 -1.62 6.89
CA ARG A 148 15.68 -2.96 7.51
C ARG A 148 16.52 -4.06 6.83
N ARG A 149 16.86 -3.91 5.56
CA ARG A 149 17.73 -4.82 4.80
C ARG A 149 17.32 -6.30 4.83
N CYS A 150 16.02 -6.57 4.80
CA CYS A 150 15.54 -7.95 4.66
C CYS A 150 16.16 -8.61 3.42
N ALA A 151 16.58 -9.88 3.54
CA ALA A 151 17.40 -10.54 2.53
C ALA A 151 16.75 -10.63 1.13
N TYR A 152 15.41 -10.72 1.09
CA TYR A 152 14.62 -10.81 -0.15
C TYR A 152 14.22 -9.47 -0.75
N CYS A 153 14.45 -8.37 -0.06
CA CYS A 153 13.78 -7.10 -0.39
C CYS A 153 14.61 -6.20 -1.28
N ALA A 154 14.04 -5.82 -2.41
CA ALA A 154 14.67 -4.90 -3.37
C ALA A 154 14.45 -3.40 -3.01
N ILE A 155 13.63 -3.06 -2.02
CA ILE A 155 13.32 -1.67 -1.68
C ILE A 155 14.56 -0.81 -1.44
N PRO A 156 15.59 -1.23 -0.67
CA PRO A 156 16.79 -0.42 -0.49
C PRO A 156 17.57 -0.15 -1.78
N LEU A 157 17.44 -1.02 -2.80
CA LEU A 157 18.05 -0.86 -4.12
C LEU A 157 17.30 0.16 -4.98
N ILE A 158 16.00 0.35 -4.74
CA ILE A 158 15.12 1.23 -5.51
C ILE A 158 15.04 2.62 -4.87
N THR A 159 14.72 2.68 -3.56
CA THR A 159 14.38 3.91 -2.86
C THR A 159 15.48 4.41 -1.92
N GLY A 160 16.51 3.59 -1.69
CA GLY A 160 17.63 3.94 -0.83
C GLY A 160 17.30 3.88 0.66
N LYS A 161 18.03 4.71 1.44
CA LYS A 161 17.88 4.79 2.89
C LYS A 161 16.55 5.42 3.29
N HIS A 162 16.11 5.10 4.51
CA HIS A 162 14.93 5.74 5.11
C HIS A 162 15.13 7.24 5.27
N ILE A 163 14.15 8.02 4.83
CA ILE A 163 14.09 9.48 4.98
C ILE A 163 12.67 9.84 5.40
N SER A 164 12.52 10.35 6.61
CA SER A 164 11.26 10.85 7.15
C SER A 164 10.88 12.20 6.54
N ARG A 165 9.62 12.38 6.18
CA ARG A 165 9.09 13.71 5.84
C ARG A 165 8.96 14.56 7.10
N PRO A 166 9.19 15.89 7.02
CA PRO A 166 8.95 16.80 8.14
C PRO A 166 7.50 16.66 8.67
N LYS A 167 7.36 16.59 9.99
CA LYS A 167 6.05 16.40 10.64
C LYS A 167 5.04 17.46 10.24
N GLU A 168 5.44 18.73 10.24
CA GLU A 168 4.55 19.85 9.89
C GLU A 168 4.07 19.79 8.44
N ASP A 169 4.91 19.35 7.50
CA ASP A 169 4.51 19.18 6.10
C ASP A 169 3.40 18.12 5.97
N ILE A 170 3.53 17.02 6.75
CA ILE A 170 2.51 15.96 6.79
C ILE A 170 1.20 16.49 7.41
N LEU A 171 1.29 17.19 8.53
CA LEU A 171 0.11 17.75 9.21
C LEU A 171 -0.59 18.80 8.35
N ASN A 172 0.17 19.64 7.63
CA ASN A 172 -0.38 20.62 6.70
C ASN A 172 -1.09 19.94 5.52
N GLU A 173 -0.49 18.92 4.93
CA GLU A 173 -1.14 18.12 3.89
C GLU A 173 -2.47 17.52 4.38
N VAL A 174 -2.51 16.97 5.59
CA VAL A 174 -3.75 16.43 6.18
C VAL A 174 -4.80 17.52 6.38
N ARG A 175 -4.41 18.71 6.87
CA ARG A 175 -5.34 19.85 7.04
C ARG A 175 -5.93 20.31 5.71
N GLU A 176 -5.11 20.43 4.67
CA GLU A 176 -5.56 20.77 3.31
C GLU A 176 -6.55 19.74 2.77
N LEU A 177 -6.22 18.44 2.89
CA LEU A 177 -7.09 17.36 2.44
C LEU A 177 -8.42 17.30 3.21
N VAL A 178 -8.40 17.58 4.52
CA VAL A 178 -9.64 17.72 5.31
C VAL A 178 -10.49 18.88 4.81
N ALA A 179 -9.87 20.02 4.48
CA ALA A 179 -10.58 21.17 3.91
C ALA A 179 -11.22 20.84 2.55
N ASP A 180 -10.61 19.94 1.77
CA ASP A 180 -11.14 19.42 0.51
C ASP A 180 -12.19 18.30 0.70
N GLY A 181 -12.47 17.88 1.94
CA GLY A 181 -13.53 16.93 2.29
C GLY A 181 -13.07 15.50 2.56
N VAL A 182 -11.77 15.22 2.56
CA VAL A 182 -11.21 13.91 2.95
C VAL A 182 -11.48 13.66 4.43
N LYS A 183 -11.85 12.43 4.76
CA LYS A 183 -12.22 12.03 6.12
C LYS A 183 -11.39 10.87 6.66
N GLU A 184 -10.84 10.06 5.77
CA GLU A 184 -10.06 8.87 6.11
C GLU A 184 -8.65 8.99 5.52
N PHE A 185 -7.64 8.65 6.32
CA PHE A 185 -6.24 8.76 5.97
C PHE A 185 -5.54 7.40 6.13
N GLN A 186 -4.99 6.90 5.02
CA GLN A 186 -4.19 5.68 4.97
C GLN A 186 -2.72 6.08 5.14
N ILE A 187 -2.12 5.82 6.29
CA ILE A 187 -0.73 6.19 6.55
C ILE A 187 0.19 5.11 6.00
N ILE A 188 1.02 5.49 5.05
CA ILE A 188 1.88 4.58 4.30
C ILE A 188 3.36 5.00 4.34
N ALA A 189 4.22 4.00 4.32
CA ALA A 189 5.66 4.08 4.16
C ALA A 189 6.18 2.76 3.58
N GLN A 190 7.47 2.62 3.35
CA GLN A 190 8.07 1.30 3.14
C GLN A 190 8.22 0.55 4.47
N GLU A 191 8.42 1.28 5.56
CA GLU A 191 8.38 0.81 6.92
C GLU A 191 7.87 1.94 7.84
N LEU A 192 6.65 1.76 8.33
CA LEU A 192 5.91 2.79 9.05
C LEU A 192 6.55 3.15 10.40
N THR A 193 6.94 2.11 11.15
CA THR A 193 7.38 2.28 12.55
C THR A 193 8.74 2.94 12.68
N TYR A 194 9.51 3.02 11.58
CA TYR A 194 10.83 3.65 11.57
C TYR A 194 10.81 5.17 11.45
N TYR A 195 9.62 5.78 11.28
CA TYR A 195 9.47 7.23 11.14
C TYR A 195 10.11 7.97 12.32
N GLY A 196 11.00 8.90 12.01
CA GLY A 196 11.78 9.71 12.96
C GLY A 196 13.18 9.18 13.28
N MET A 197 13.44 7.89 13.06
CA MET A 197 14.72 7.26 13.41
C MET A 197 15.93 7.89 12.69
N ASP A 198 15.74 8.42 11.51
CA ASP A 198 16.77 9.14 10.75
C ASP A 198 17.00 10.56 11.23
N ILE A 199 16.11 11.12 12.04
CA ILE A 199 16.18 12.51 12.54
C ILE A 199 17.02 12.57 13.81
N ASP A 200 16.67 11.78 14.83
CA ASP A 200 17.31 11.82 16.16
C ASP A 200 17.48 10.44 16.82
N GLY A 201 17.23 9.35 16.05
CA GLY A 201 17.35 7.98 16.56
C GLY A 201 16.17 7.53 17.41
N LYS A 202 15.02 8.20 17.34
CA LYS A 202 13.79 7.85 18.08
C LYS A 202 12.63 7.63 17.13
N HIS A 203 11.69 6.79 17.55
CA HIS A 203 10.42 6.62 16.84
C HIS A 203 9.51 7.84 17.12
N HIS A 204 9.07 8.52 16.07
CA HIS A 204 8.15 9.66 16.14
C HIS A 204 6.76 9.35 15.57
N ILE A 205 6.50 8.11 15.20
CA ILE A 205 5.22 7.70 14.62
C ILE A 205 4.05 7.90 15.58
N THR A 206 4.26 7.66 16.88
CA THR A 206 3.25 7.81 17.91
C THR A 206 2.77 9.26 18.01
N ASP A 207 3.70 10.21 18.10
CA ASP A 207 3.40 11.64 18.15
C ASP A 207 2.73 12.13 16.86
N LEU A 208 3.21 11.66 15.70
CA LEU A 208 2.62 12.02 14.41
C LEU A 208 1.16 11.57 14.33
N VAL A 209 0.86 10.30 14.63
CA VAL A 209 -0.49 9.74 14.57
C VAL A 209 -1.41 10.43 15.57
N SER A 210 -0.92 10.71 16.78
CA SER A 210 -1.68 11.44 17.80
C SER A 210 -2.07 12.84 17.32
N ASP A 211 -1.11 13.62 16.78
CA ASP A 211 -1.38 14.97 16.28
C ASP A 211 -2.29 14.97 15.05
N MET A 212 -2.16 14.01 14.16
CA MET A 212 -3.08 13.84 13.03
C MET A 212 -4.50 13.54 13.51
N ALA A 213 -4.65 12.72 14.57
CA ALA A 213 -5.95 12.38 15.14
C ALA A 213 -6.64 13.59 15.79
N ASP A 214 -5.88 14.59 16.23
CA ASP A 214 -6.40 15.83 16.82
C ASP A 214 -6.83 16.88 15.77
N ILE A 215 -6.56 16.67 14.48
CA ILE A 215 -7.01 17.56 13.41
C ILE A 215 -8.54 17.45 13.27
N PRO A 216 -9.29 18.56 13.44
CA PRO A 216 -10.74 18.54 13.28
C PRO A 216 -11.14 18.11 11.87
N GLY A 217 -12.04 17.14 11.76
CA GLY A 217 -12.51 16.60 10.48
C GLY A 217 -11.93 15.23 10.13
N VAL A 218 -10.81 14.84 10.69
CA VAL A 218 -10.27 13.47 10.59
C VAL A 218 -11.21 12.49 11.28
N LYS A 219 -11.71 11.51 10.53
CA LYS A 219 -12.64 10.49 11.01
C LYS A 219 -11.99 9.13 11.19
N TRP A 220 -11.11 8.74 10.28
CA TRP A 220 -10.34 7.51 10.37
C TRP A 220 -8.87 7.71 9.96
N ILE A 221 -7.98 7.14 10.76
CA ILE A 221 -6.56 6.97 10.47
C ILE A 221 -6.26 5.49 10.51
N ARG A 222 -5.65 4.96 9.44
CA ARG A 222 -5.30 3.55 9.32
C ARG A 222 -3.80 3.41 9.08
N LEU A 223 -3.17 2.44 9.75
CA LEU A 223 -1.72 2.25 9.76
C LEU A 223 -1.33 1.05 8.92
N HIS A 224 -0.41 1.27 7.97
CA HIS A 224 0.05 0.25 7.03
C HIS A 224 1.56 0.05 7.08
N TYR A 225 1.99 -1.21 6.83
CA TYR A 225 3.40 -1.57 6.68
C TYR A 225 4.24 -1.40 7.95
N ALA A 226 3.70 -1.76 9.10
CA ALA A 226 4.47 -1.84 10.35
C ALA A 226 5.45 -3.02 10.32
N TYR A 227 6.53 -2.89 11.09
CA TYR A 227 7.55 -3.91 11.23
C TYR A 227 7.61 -4.44 12.67
N PRO A 228 7.79 -5.75 12.89
CA PRO A 228 7.71 -6.32 14.24
C PRO A 228 8.90 -5.97 15.13
N ASN A 229 10.12 -5.87 14.59
CA ASN A 229 11.31 -5.57 15.41
C ASN A 229 11.31 -4.13 15.90
N GLN A 230 11.51 -3.96 17.19
CA GLN A 230 11.51 -2.64 17.87
C GLN A 230 10.21 -1.85 17.63
N PHE A 231 9.07 -2.55 17.62
CA PHE A 231 7.77 -1.91 17.46
C PHE A 231 7.51 -0.90 18.59
N PRO A 232 7.13 0.37 18.29
CA PRO A 232 6.86 1.40 19.28
C PRO A 232 5.54 1.08 20.04
N LEU A 233 5.66 0.53 21.24
CA LEU A 233 4.51 0.03 22.01
C LEU A 233 3.56 1.15 22.48
N ASP A 234 4.02 2.38 22.58
CA ASP A 234 3.23 3.57 22.91
C ASP A 234 2.24 3.94 21.78
N LEU A 235 2.50 3.52 20.54
CA LEU A 235 1.54 3.65 19.43
C LEU A 235 0.22 2.91 19.72
N LEU A 236 0.29 1.78 20.44
CA LEU A 236 -0.90 1.01 20.82
C LEU A 236 -1.80 1.78 21.79
N ASP A 237 -1.22 2.64 22.64
CA ASP A 237 -1.99 3.49 23.55
C ASP A 237 -2.76 4.56 22.76
N VAL A 238 -2.16 5.17 21.73
CA VAL A 238 -2.85 6.08 20.82
C VAL A 238 -3.97 5.35 20.06
N MET A 239 -3.74 4.14 19.56
CA MET A 239 -4.78 3.34 18.88
C MET A 239 -5.94 2.97 19.83
N ARG A 240 -5.69 2.78 21.12
CA ARG A 240 -6.73 2.52 22.11
C ARG A 240 -7.53 3.77 22.48
N GLU A 241 -6.84 4.90 22.65
CA GLU A 241 -7.39 6.12 23.27
C GLU A 241 -8.04 7.07 22.26
N LYS A 242 -7.53 7.11 21.02
CA LYS A 242 -8.06 7.95 19.93
C LYS A 242 -9.13 7.19 19.14
N PRO A 243 -10.40 7.54 19.24
CA PRO A 243 -11.50 6.78 18.59
C PRO A 243 -11.49 6.87 17.06
N ASN A 244 -10.74 7.81 16.49
CA ASN A 244 -10.56 7.99 15.06
C ASN A 244 -9.26 7.32 14.52
N VAL A 245 -8.48 6.67 15.37
CA VAL A 245 -7.42 5.75 14.93
C VAL A 245 -8.03 4.35 14.86
N CYS A 246 -8.14 3.82 13.65
CA CYS A 246 -8.77 2.52 13.41
C CYS A 246 -8.08 1.41 14.21
N LYS A 247 -8.86 0.52 14.81
CA LYS A 247 -8.34 -0.70 15.43
C LYS A 247 -7.94 -1.72 14.35
N TYR A 248 -7.00 -1.31 13.54
CA TYR A 248 -6.47 -2.05 12.42
C TYR A 248 -4.96 -1.80 12.31
N LEU A 249 -4.18 -2.86 12.27
CA LEU A 249 -2.73 -2.77 12.14
C LEU A 249 -2.25 -3.74 11.07
N ASP A 250 -1.67 -3.20 10.00
CA ASP A 250 -0.98 -4.01 8.99
C ASP A 250 0.51 -4.15 9.40
N ILE A 251 0.88 -5.36 9.80
CA ILE A 251 2.23 -5.71 10.27
C ILE A 251 2.80 -6.89 9.47
N ALA A 252 3.88 -6.64 8.74
CA ALA A 252 4.50 -7.62 7.86
C ALA A 252 5.37 -8.62 8.63
N LEU A 253 4.81 -9.76 9.03
CA LEU A 253 5.53 -10.80 9.78
C LEU A 253 6.42 -11.67 8.89
N GLN A 254 5.95 -12.01 7.71
CA GLN A 254 6.60 -12.79 6.65
C GLN A 254 6.71 -14.29 6.95
N HIS A 255 7.09 -14.70 8.14
CA HIS A 255 7.20 -16.08 8.59
C HIS A 255 7.06 -16.19 10.12
N ILE A 256 7.34 -17.36 10.72
CA ILE A 256 7.43 -17.56 12.17
C ILE A 256 8.63 -18.39 12.61
N SER A 257 9.21 -19.25 11.75
CA SER A 257 10.37 -20.08 12.09
C SER A 257 11.61 -19.21 12.33
N ASP A 258 12.32 -19.44 13.43
CA ASP A 258 13.58 -18.77 13.74
C ASP A 258 14.67 -19.06 12.71
N HIS A 259 14.65 -20.27 12.13
CA HIS A 259 15.53 -20.63 11.02
C HIS A 259 15.32 -19.71 9.83
N ILE A 260 14.08 -19.53 9.40
CA ILE A 260 13.72 -18.68 8.26
C ILE A 260 13.90 -17.19 8.60
N PHE A 261 13.55 -16.72 9.79
CA PHE A 261 13.80 -15.34 10.22
C PHE A 261 15.29 -14.97 10.14
N THR A 262 16.18 -15.88 10.54
CA THR A 262 17.63 -15.67 10.44
C THR A 262 18.06 -15.52 8.98
N ARG A 263 17.58 -16.40 8.09
CA ARG A 263 17.91 -16.36 6.65
C ARG A 263 17.30 -15.14 5.96
N MET A 264 16.10 -14.73 6.36
CA MET A 264 15.42 -13.51 5.87
C MET A 264 16.01 -12.21 6.41
N HIS A 265 16.93 -12.24 7.36
CA HIS A 265 17.46 -11.08 8.09
C HIS A 265 16.35 -10.25 8.76
N ARG A 266 15.40 -10.92 9.43
CA ARG A 266 14.26 -10.23 10.06
C ARG A 266 14.61 -9.61 11.41
N HIS A 267 15.69 -10.05 12.06
CA HIS A 267 16.14 -9.57 13.38
C HIS A 267 15.06 -9.64 14.47
N VAL A 268 14.21 -10.64 14.40
CA VAL A 268 13.22 -11.01 15.42
C VAL A 268 13.24 -12.53 15.56
N THR A 269 12.79 -13.00 16.72
CA THR A 269 12.59 -14.42 17.00
C THR A 269 11.09 -14.77 16.98
N LYS A 270 10.78 -16.08 16.91
CA LYS A 270 9.43 -16.59 17.10
C LYS A 270 8.82 -16.09 18.41
N GLN A 271 9.56 -16.19 19.52
CA GLN A 271 9.04 -15.79 20.82
C GLN A 271 8.74 -14.29 20.88
N GLU A 272 9.65 -13.45 20.41
CA GLU A 272 9.42 -12.00 20.36
C GLU A 272 8.21 -11.63 19.51
N THR A 273 7.98 -12.35 18.40
CA THR A 273 6.81 -12.16 17.54
C THR A 273 5.50 -12.54 18.26
N LEU A 274 5.47 -13.67 18.94
CA LEU A 274 4.31 -14.12 19.71
C LEU A 274 4.01 -13.18 20.89
N ASP A 275 5.05 -12.73 21.59
CA ASP A 275 4.93 -11.76 22.68
C ASP A 275 4.37 -10.43 22.18
N LEU A 276 4.87 -9.93 21.04
CA LEU A 276 4.37 -8.70 20.43
C LEU A 276 2.89 -8.81 20.05
N LEU A 277 2.47 -9.90 19.40
CA LEU A 277 1.06 -10.13 19.03
C LEU A 277 0.17 -10.18 20.28
N THR A 278 0.64 -10.84 21.34
CA THR A 278 -0.05 -10.88 22.63
C THR A 278 -0.20 -9.48 23.23
N ILE A 279 0.86 -8.67 23.20
CA ILE A 279 0.83 -7.28 23.71
C ILE A 279 -0.16 -6.44 22.87
N ILE A 280 -0.11 -6.55 21.55
CA ILE A 280 -1.01 -5.81 20.63
C ILE A 280 -2.47 -6.12 20.97
N ARG A 281 -2.85 -7.41 21.03
CA ARG A 281 -4.24 -7.81 21.30
C ARG A 281 -4.71 -7.42 22.70
N ASN A 282 -3.83 -7.47 23.70
CA ASN A 282 -4.15 -7.08 25.08
C ASN A 282 -4.28 -5.57 25.25
N ARG A 283 -3.43 -4.77 24.60
CA ARG A 283 -3.46 -3.29 24.71
C ARG A 283 -4.57 -2.66 23.89
N VAL A 284 -4.93 -3.27 22.74
CA VAL A 284 -5.98 -2.77 21.85
C VAL A 284 -7.04 -3.86 21.65
N PRO A 285 -7.95 -4.07 22.61
CA PRO A 285 -9.00 -5.08 22.49
C PRO A 285 -9.86 -4.89 21.24
N GLY A 286 -10.05 -5.97 20.47
CA GLY A 286 -10.81 -5.97 19.23
C GLY A 286 -10.03 -5.45 18.01
N ILE A 287 -8.71 -5.30 18.11
CA ILE A 287 -7.88 -4.95 16.96
C ILE A 287 -7.94 -6.05 15.91
N HIS A 288 -8.02 -5.62 14.65
CA HIS A 288 -7.84 -6.48 13.49
C HIS A 288 -6.39 -6.38 13.02
N ILE A 289 -5.69 -7.51 13.03
CA ILE A 289 -4.30 -7.61 12.56
C ILE A 289 -4.32 -8.11 11.12
N ARG A 290 -3.76 -7.28 10.23
CA ARG A 290 -3.44 -7.69 8.88
C ARG A 290 -1.96 -8.08 8.83
N THR A 291 -1.66 -9.20 8.20
CA THR A 291 -0.27 -9.60 7.97
C THR A 291 -0.07 -10.12 6.55
N THR A 292 1.19 -10.19 6.17
CA THR A 292 1.64 -10.82 4.93
C THR A 292 2.69 -11.86 5.27
N LEU A 293 2.53 -13.07 4.71
CA LEU A 293 3.43 -14.19 4.90
C LEU A 293 4.06 -14.61 3.57
N MET A 294 5.22 -15.24 3.64
CA MET A 294 5.96 -15.74 2.49
C MET A 294 6.25 -17.22 2.69
N VAL A 295 5.99 -18.02 1.67
CA VAL A 295 6.32 -19.45 1.64
C VAL A 295 7.38 -19.75 0.59
N GLY A 296 8.12 -20.84 0.78
CA GLY A 296 9.14 -21.27 -0.18
C GLY A 296 10.35 -20.35 -0.24
N PHE A 297 10.68 -19.66 0.85
CA PHE A 297 11.95 -18.94 0.93
C PHE A 297 13.12 -19.93 0.90
N PRO A 298 14.27 -19.60 0.24
CA PRO A 298 15.43 -20.51 0.15
C PRO A 298 15.81 -21.15 1.48
N GLY A 299 15.83 -22.48 1.51
CA GLY A 299 16.10 -23.28 2.70
C GLY A 299 14.89 -23.56 3.60
N GLU A 300 13.68 -23.16 3.23
CA GLU A 300 12.47 -23.49 3.99
C GLU A 300 12.17 -25.00 3.93
N THR A 301 12.17 -25.66 5.08
CA THR A 301 11.85 -27.08 5.22
C THR A 301 10.35 -27.33 5.38
N ASP A 302 9.94 -28.58 5.33
CA ASP A 302 8.54 -28.94 5.63
C ASP A 302 8.20 -28.66 7.10
N GLU A 303 9.15 -28.81 8.02
CA GLU A 303 8.99 -28.48 9.43
C GLU A 303 8.76 -26.97 9.62
N ASP A 304 9.53 -26.11 8.94
CA ASP A 304 9.35 -24.66 8.97
C ASP A 304 7.94 -24.26 8.46
N PHE A 305 7.49 -24.92 7.39
CA PHE A 305 6.16 -24.68 6.83
C PHE A 305 5.03 -25.17 7.76
N HIS A 306 5.16 -26.32 8.36
CA HIS A 306 4.17 -26.81 9.35
C HIS A 306 4.10 -25.87 10.57
N GLU A 307 5.25 -25.37 11.04
CA GLU A 307 5.29 -24.36 12.10
C GLU A 307 4.54 -23.07 11.70
N LEU A 308 4.65 -22.66 10.43
CA LEU A 308 3.90 -21.51 9.90
C LEU A 308 2.39 -21.76 9.87
N LEU A 309 1.95 -22.94 9.45
CA LEU A 309 0.53 -23.32 9.46
C LEU A 309 -0.04 -23.33 10.89
N ASP A 310 0.68 -23.91 11.84
CA ASP A 310 0.25 -23.95 13.25
C ASP A 310 0.18 -22.53 13.83
N PHE A 311 1.14 -21.70 13.52
CA PHE A 311 1.11 -20.29 13.90
C PHE A 311 -0.14 -19.56 13.38
N VAL A 312 -0.51 -19.74 12.11
CA VAL A 312 -1.72 -19.12 11.54
C VAL A 312 -2.99 -19.66 12.21
N ARG A 313 -3.06 -20.99 12.49
CA ARG A 313 -4.19 -21.60 13.23
C ARG A 313 -4.37 -21.02 14.62
N GLU A 314 -3.26 -20.80 15.33
CA GLU A 314 -3.27 -20.27 16.70
C GLU A 314 -3.56 -18.77 16.74
N GLN A 315 -2.93 -17.99 15.86
CA GLN A 315 -3.05 -16.53 15.88
C GLN A 315 -4.35 -16.02 15.26
N ARG A 316 -4.94 -16.77 14.31
CA ARG A 316 -6.23 -16.46 13.69
C ARG A 316 -6.28 -15.00 13.21
N PHE A 317 -5.38 -14.66 12.29
CA PHE A 317 -5.32 -13.30 11.75
C PHE A 317 -6.64 -12.90 11.07
N GLU A 318 -7.12 -11.71 11.38
CA GLU A 318 -8.34 -11.16 10.79
C GLU A 318 -8.18 -10.91 9.29
N ARG A 319 -6.95 -10.56 8.88
CA ARG A 319 -6.56 -10.38 7.49
C ARG A 319 -5.19 -10.96 7.26
N MET A 320 -5.04 -11.82 6.28
CA MET A 320 -3.73 -12.35 5.92
C MET A 320 -3.67 -12.58 4.41
N GLY A 321 -2.61 -12.06 3.80
CA GLY A 321 -2.20 -12.43 2.46
C GLY A 321 -0.91 -13.23 2.50
N ALA A 322 -0.71 -14.11 1.55
CA ALA A 322 0.54 -14.83 1.38
C ALA A 322 0.99 -14.83 -0.07
N PHE A 323 2.29 -15.03 -0.28
CA PHE A 323 2.86 -15.18 -1.61
C PHE A 323 4.04 -16.16 -1.56
N ALA A 324 4.28 -16.82 -2.69
CA ALA A 324 5.45 -17.63 -2.88
C ALA A 324 6.69 -16.75 -3.06
N TYR A 325 7.84 -17.19 -2.52
CA TYR A 325 9.10 -16.49 -2.77
C TYR A 325 9.41 -16.45 -4.26
N SER A 326 9.71 -15.25 -4.72
CA SER A 326 10.27 -14.96 -6.04
C SER A 326 11.63 -14.30 -5.86
N GLU A 327 12.63 -14.81 -6.58
CA GLU A 327 13.97 -14.24 -6.53
C GLU A 327 14.00 -12.87 -7.18
N GLU A 328 14.50 -11.87 -6.44
CA GLU A 328 14.67 -10.51 -6.91
C GLU A 328 16.15 -10.20 -7.09
N GLU A 329 16.54 -9.91 -8.32
CA GLU A 329 17.91 -9.60 -8.71
C GLU A 329 18.54 -8.53 -7.80
N GLY A 330 19.81 -8.72 -7.46
CA GLY A 330 20.58 -7.77 -6.66
C GLY A 330 20.31 -7.81 -5.16
N THR A 331 19.29 -8.53 -4.69
CA THR A 331 19.01 -8.73 -3.27
C THR A 331 20.06 -9.61 -2.60
N TYR A 332 20.06 -9.63 -1.27
CA TYR A 332 21.01 -10.50 -0.55
C TYR A 332 20.70 -11.98 -0.81
N SER A 333 19.41 -12.38 -0.80
CA SER A 333 19.00 -13.76 -1.05
C SER A 333 19.43 -14.24 -2.43
N ALA A 334 19.18 -13.46 -3.49
CA ALA A 334 19.58 -13.81 -4.85
C ALA A 334 21.10 -13.97 -5.03
N LYS A 335 21.91 -13.28 -4.23
CA LYS A 335 23.38 -13.36 -4.30
C LYS A 335 23.99 -14.47 -3.47
N ASN A 336 23.30 -14.91 -2.41
CA ASN A 336 23.93 -15.76 -1.37
C ASN A 336 23.20 -17.06 -1.11
N TYR A 337 21.98 -17.22 -1.62
CA TYR A 337 21.19 -18.43 -1.45
C TYR A 337 20.84 -19.01 -2.81
N GLU A 338 20.84 -20.32 -2.90
CA GLU A 338 20.22 -21.05 -4.00
C GLU A 338 18.71 -21.14 -3.73
N ASP A 339 17.89 -20.91 -4.74
CA ASP A 339 16.45 -21.09 -4.66
C ASP A 339 16.13 -22.59 -4.75
N ASP A 340 16.31 -23.29 -3.63
CA ASP A 340 16.28 -24.74 -3.49
C ASP A 340 14.87 -25.32 -3.22
N VAL A 341 13.85 -24.46 -3.10
CA VAL A 341 12.45 -24.93 -2.93
C VAL A 341 11.79 -24.97 -4.31
N PRO A 342 11.37 -26.18 -4.80
CA PRO A 342 10.73 -26.30 -6.11
C PRO A 342 9.45 -25.47 -6.25
N ALA A 343 9.16 -24.99 -7.45
CA ALA A 343 8.03 -24.09 -7.72
C ALA A 343 6.66 -24.75 -7.37
N ASP A 344 6.51 -26.04 -7.63
CA ASP A 344 5.31 -26.80 -7.28
C ASP A 344 5.13 -26.95 -5.76
N VAL A 345 6.24 -27.05 -5.01
CA VAL A 345 6.21 -27.07 -3.53
C VAL A 345 5.81 -25.70 -3.01
N LYS A 346 6.37 -24.62 -3.55
CA LYS A 346 5.98 -23.24 -3.19
C LYS A 346 4.48 -23.01 -3.43
N GLN A 347 3.98 -23.41 -4.60
CA GLN A 347 2.56 -23.23 -4.93
C GLN A 347 1.67 -24.07 -4.00
N ARG A 348 2.00 -25.32 -3.75
CA ARG A 348 1.25 -26.18 -2.81
C ARG A 348 1.19 -25.57 -1.40
N ARG A 349 2.33 -25.07 -0.89
CA ARG A 349 2.39 -24.42 0.43
C ARG A 349 1.54 -23.15 0.45
N LEU A 350 1.57 -22.37 -0.62
CA LEU A 350 0.76 -21.16 -0.74
C LEU A 350 -0.73 -21.51 -0.72
N ASP A 351 -1.16 -22.47 -1.52
CA ASP A 351 -2.56 -22.90 -1.61
C ASP A 351 -3.06 -23.41 -0.25
N GLU A 352 -2.29 -24.26 0.44
CA GLU A 352 -2.63 -24.79 1.74
C GLU A 352 -2.77 -23.71 2.81
N LEU A 353 -1.85 -22.73 2.81
CA LEU A 353 -1.88 -21.60 3.74
C LEU A 353 -3.08 -20.69 3.47
N MET A 354 -3.41 -20.45 2.20
CA MET A 354 -4.55 -19.59 1.83
C MET A 354 -5.90 -20.27 2.08
N ILE A 355 -6.02 -21.59 1.91
CA ILE A 355 -7.23 -22.33 2.29
C ILE A 355 -7.45 -22.23 3.80
N LEU A 356 -6.41 -22.44 4.61
CA LEU A 356 -6.50 -22.27 6.06
C LEU A 356 -6.98 -20.85 6.45
N GLN A 357 -6.45 -19.82 5.80
CA GLN A 357 -6.85 -18.44 6.08
C GLN A 357 -8.29 -18.16 5.62
N GLN A 358 -8.74 -18.74 4.53
CA GLN A 358 -10.13 -18.60 4.06
C GLN A 358 -11.11 -19.13 5.11
N ASP A 359 -10.85 -20.32 5.69
CA ASP A 359 -11.67 -20.90 6.76
C ASP A 359 -11.69 -19.97 8.00
N ILE A 360 -10.52 -19.46 8.41
CA ILE A 360 -10.42 -18.53 9.54
C ILE A 360 -11.19 -17.25 9.27
N SER A 361 -11.07 -16.70 8.06
CA SER A 361 -11.79 -15.47 7.66
C SER A 361 -13.30 -15.68 7.70
N ALA A 362 -13.81 -16.80 7.15
CA ALA A 362 -15.23 -17.13 7.16
C ALA A 362 -15.80 -17.17 8.59
N GLU A 363 -15.09 -17.79 9.54
CA GLU A 363 -15.52 -17.85 10.93
C GLU A 363 -15.51 -16.46 11.59
N ILE A 364 -14.48 -15.63 11.33
CA ILE A 364 -14.36 -14.27 11.87
C ILE A 364 -15.48 -13.38 11.33
N GLU A 365 -15.76 -13.44 10.03
CA GLU A 365 -16.83 -12.66 9.41
C GLU A 365 -18.22 -13.12 9.89
N ALA A 366 -18.45 -14.41 10.05
CA ALA A 366 -19.70 -14.97 10.61
C ALA A 366 -19.99 -14.44 12.03
N ASN A 367 -18.96 -14.24 12.85
CA ASN A 367 -19.10 -13.68 14.20
C ASN A 367 -19.54 -12.20 14.22
N LYS A 368 -19.49 -11.50 13.09
CA LYS A 368 -19.96 -10.11 12.97
C LYS A 368 -21.45 -10.03 12.66
N VAL A 369 -22.09 -11.13 12.26
CA VAL A 369 -23.53 -11.14 11.96
C VAL A 369 -24.33 -10.79 13.21
N GLY A 370 -25.25 -9.85 13.05
CA GLY A 370 -26.05 -9.26 14.13
C GLY A 370 -25.46 -8.02 14.79
N LEU A 371 -24.16 -7.74 14.58
CA LEU A 371 -23.53 -6.53 15.08
C LEU A 371 -23.98 -5.30 14.26
N THR A 372 -23.95 -4.14 14.89
CA THR A 372 -24.11 -2.85 14.21
C THR A 372 -22.79 -2.12 14.20
N LEU A 373 -22.24 -1.89 13.01
CA LEU A 373 -20.93 -1.32 12.79
C LEU A 373 -21.02 0.02 12.04
N PRO A 374 -20.10 0.96 12.30
CA PRO A 374 -19.94 2.13 11.45
C PRO A 374 -19.33 1.70 10.10
N VAL A 375 -19.96 2.12 9.02
CA VAL A 375 -19.55 1.82 7.65
C VAL A 375 -19.47 3.11 6.85
N VAL A 376 -18.34 3.36 6.19
CA VAL A 376 -18.20 4.42 5.17
C VAL A 376 -18.63 3.84 3.82
N ILE A 377 -19.39 4.58 3.04
CA ILE A 377 -19.77 4.19 1.69
C ILE A 377 -18.70 4.64 0.71
N ASP A 378 -18.07 3.71 0.01
CA ASP A 378 -17.01 3.99 -0.97
C ASP A 378 -17.55 4.24 -2.37
N ARG A 379 -18.53 3.43 -2.82
CA ARG A 379 -19.09 3.51 -4.16
C ARG A 379 -20.48 2.89 -4.26
N LYS A 380 -21.11 3.09 -5.40
CA LYS A 380 -22.30 2.34 -5.80
C LYS A 380 -21.94 1.44 -6.99
N GLU A 381 -22.28 0.17 -6.90
CA GLU A 381 -22.02 -0.82 -7.93
C GLU A 381 -23.24 -1.72 -8.12
N GLY A 382 -23.84 -1.67 -9.31
CA GLY A 382 -25.08 -2.38 -9.59
C GLY A 382 -26.19 -2.07 -8.58
N ASP A 383 -26.73 -3.12 -7.95
CA ASP A 383 -27.80 -3.07 -6.96
C ASP A 383 -27.32 -2.87 -5.52
N TYR A 384 -26.02 -2.59 -5.33
CA TYR A 384 -25.43 -2.43 -4.01
C TYR A 384 -24.70 -1.10 -3.86
N TYR A 385 -24.70 -0.58 -2.64
CA TYR A 385 -23.67 0.32 -2.12
C TYR A 385 -22.58 -0.52 -1.47
N ILE A 386 -21.35 -0.21 -1.80
CA ILE A 386 -20.18 -0.86 -1.27
C ILE A 386 -19.53 0.06 -0.26
N GLY A 387 -19.25 -0.46 0.92
CA GLY A 387 -18.62 0.30 1.98
C GLY A 387 -17.63 -0.54 2.79
N ARG A 388 -17.01 0.09 3.76
CA ARG A 388 -16.01 -0.55 4.64
C ARG A 388 -16.23 -0.16 6.09
N THR A 389 -15.85 -1.08 6.98
CA THR A 389 -15.73 -0.82 8.41
C THR A 389 -14.33 -0.25 8.75
N GLU A 390 -14.13 0.16 10.00
CA GLU A 390 -12.79 0.51 10.50
C GLU A 390 -11.77 -0.63 10.40
N PHE A 391 -12.21 -1.86 10.20
CA PHE A 391 -11.40 -3.06 10.12
C PHE A 391 -10.95 -3.45 8.72
N CYS A 392 -11.26 -2.62 7.72
CA CYS A 392 -10.96 -2.93 6.32
C CYS A 392 -10.30 -1.74 5.63
N SER A 393 -9.13 -1.97 5.02
CA SER A 393 -8.44 -1.01 4.17
C SER A 393 -9.10 -0.93 2.79
N PRO A 394 -9.15 0.24 2.15
CA PRO A 394 -9.64 0.33 0.77
C PRO A 394 -8.83 -0.56 -0.18
N GLU A 395 -9.50 -1.09 -1.20
CA GLU A 395 -8.94 -1.80 -2.35
C GLU A 395 -8.35 -3.20 -2.07
N VAL A 396 -7.98 -3.52 -0.81
CA VAL A 396 -7.25 -4.76 -0.49
C VAL A 396 -7.95 -5.66 0.54
N ASP A 397 -8.93 -5.14 1.28
CA ASP A 397 -9.63 -5.89 2.31
C ASP A 397 -11.12 -6.07 1.95
N PRO A 398 -11.82 -7.01 2.62
CA PRO A 398 -13.24 -7.26 2.41
C PRO A 398 -14.15 -6.05 2.58
N GLU A 399 -15.29 -6.12 1.93
CA GLU A 399 -16.26 -5.02 1.81
C GLU A 399 -17.57 -5.31 2.56
N VAL A 400 -18.39 -4.28 2.72
CA VAL A 400 -19.75 -4.39 3.23
C VAL A 400 -20.72 -4.02 2.11
N LEU A 401 -21.54 -4.98 1.69
CA LEU A 401 -22.52 -4.82 0.64
C LEU A 401 -23.88 -4.43 1.26
N ILE A 402 -24.41 -3.29 0.84
CA ILE A 402 -25.69 -2.75 1.32
C ILE A 402 -26.61 -2.60 0.12
N LYS A 403 -27.79 -3.24 0.15
CA LYS A 403 -28.74 -3.18 -0.97
C LYS A 403 -29.17 -1.74 -1.26
N ALA A 404 -29.18 -1.36 -2.54
CA ALA A 404 -29.46 0.01 -2.96
C ALA A 404 -30.98 0.28 -3.10
N ASP A 405 -31.76 -0.08 -2.07
CA ASP A 405 -33.18 0.19 -1.93
C ASP A 405 -33.50 1.59 -1.39
N GLN A 406 -32.49 2.28 -0.89
CA GLN A 406 -32.55 3.67 -0.43
C GLN A 406 -31.34 4.45 -0.97
N ARG A 407 -31.42 5.79 -0.94
CA ARG A 407 -30.32 6.64 -1.41
C ARG A 407 -29.30 6.87 -0.29
N LEU A 408 -28.07 6.35 -0.47
CA LEU A 408 -26.92 6.65 0.38
C LEU A 408 -25.95 7.60 -0.34
N ARG A 409 -25.12 8.31 0.43
CA ARG A 409 -24.09 9.23 -0.09
C ARG A 409 -22.72 8.60 0.07
N VAL A 410 -21.98 8.53 -1.02
CA VAL A 410 -20.55 8.16 -1.02
C VAL A 410 -19.76 9.10 -0.09
N GLY A 411 -18.79 8.56 0.63
CA GLY A 411 -17.99 9.28 1.63
C GLY A 411 -18.75 9.65 2.91
N THR A 412 -19.90 9.03 3.16
CA THR A 412 -20.69 9.23 4.38
C THR A 412 -20.71 7.97 5.22
N PHE A 413 -20.60 8.16 6.53
CA PHE A 413 -20.63 7.09 7.51
C PHE A 413 -22.07 6.79 7.93
N TYR A 414 -22.42 5.52 7.94
CA TYR A 414 -23.73 5.01 8.38
C TYR A 414 -23.54 3.93 9.44
N LYS A 415 -24.52 3.77 10.33
CA LYS A 415 -24.61 2.59 11.19
C LYS A 415 -25.27 1.48 10.38
N VAL A 416 -24.58 0.36 10.22
CA VAL A 416 -25.05 -0.78 9.43
C VAL A 416 -25.13 -2.01 10.32
N LYS A 417 -26.32 -2.62 10.37
CA LYS A 417 -26.50 -3.92 10.99
C LYS A 417 -26.10 -4.99 10.00
N ILE A 418 -25.14 -5.81 10.37
CA ILE A 418 -24.67 -6.94 9.56
C ILE A 418 -25.74 -8.04 9.60
N THR A 419 -26.19 -8.47 8.43
CA THR A 419 -27.28 -9.45 8.27
C THR A 419 -26.81 -10.82 7.85
N SER A 420 -25.70 -10.89 7.09
CA SER A 420 -25.05 -12.12 6.68
C SER A 420 -23.58 -11.88 6.34
N SER A 421 -22.83 -12.95 6.16
CA SER A 421 -21.43 -12.94 5.73
C SER A 421 -21.19 -14.03 4.69
N GLU A 422 -20.22 -13.82 3.85
CA GLU A 422 -19.51 -14.83 3.05
C GLU A 422 -18.11 -15.04 3.65
N GLU A 423 -17.23 -15.72 2.92
CA GLU A 423 -15.86 -16.04 3.40
C GLU A 423 -15.05 -14.77 3.71
N PHE A 424 -15.34 -13.70 2.98
CA PHE A 424 -14.65 -12.40 3.14
C PHE A 424 -15.64 -11.26 3.37
N ASP A 425 -16.66 -11.11 2.53
CA ASP A 425 -17.53 -9.96 2.52
C ASP A 425 -18.70 -10.06 3.49
N LEU A 426 -19.21 -8.91 3.89
CA LEU A 426 -20.36 -8.75 4.77
C LEU A 426 -21.55 -8.17 4.01
N TYR A 427 -22.75 -8.56 4.39
CA TYR A 427 -24.00 -7.93 3.95
C TYR A 427 -24.64 -7.22 5.12
N GLY A 428 -25.27 -6.08 4.84
CA GLY A 428 -25.90 -5.33 5.92
C GLY A 428 -26.95 -4.36 5.46
N GLU A 429 -27.67 -3.82 6.46
CA GLU A 429 -28.73 -2.84 6.28
C GLU A 429 -28.46 -1.61 7.16
N VAL A 430 -28.73 -0.42 6.61
CA VAL A 430 -28.59 0.83 7.36
C VAL A 430 -29.63 0.89 8.46
N VAL A 431 -29.18 1.13 9.68
CA VAL A 431 -30.05 1.34 10.85
C VAL A 431 -30.39 2.84 10.95
N LYS A 432 -31.66 3.15 11.16
CA LYS A 432 -32.16 4.53 11.32
C LYS A 432 -31.73 5.14 12.65
#